data_cbe2600c229b66e10a875bd4af83c0b1
#
_entry.id   cbe2600c229b66e10a875bd4af83c0b1
#
_cell.length_a   1.000
_cell.length_b   1.000
_cell.length_c   1.000
_cell.angle_alpha   90.00
_cell.angle_beta   90.00
_cell.angle_gamma   90.00
#
_symmetry.space_group_name_H-M   'P 1'
#
loop_
_entity.id
_entity.type
_entity.pdbx_description
1 polymer ?
#
loop_
_entity_poly.entity_id
_entity_poly.type
_entity_poly.pdbx_seq_one_letter_code
_entity_poly.pdbx_strand_id
1 'polypeptide(L)'
;IASFEMLPKQTLGRLCQQSGEAMPNDDYIQDFINKLERRLYMYDPQGETSAKKVLEVIYYCAEKLGVKLMVIDSLMKCGIASEDYARQKEFVNSLCVAARDLGIHIFLVAHSRKTANEDDGSTKMDVSGSSDITNLVDNVLSVHRNKKREREMAEGGIDEKIMNSSPCSVYLLKQRHGQGTETKWGFGYLPKTFQYTETW
;
A
#
# COMPACT_ATOMS: atom_id res chain seq x y z
N ILE A 1 -0.88 -11.63 -0.65
CA ILE A 1 0.05 -10.48 -0.67
C ILE A 1 1.24 -10.87 -1.54
N ALA A 2 1.57 -10.06 -2.54
CA ALA A 2 2.79 -10.13 -3.33
C ALA A 2 3.66 -8.92 -2.96
N SER A 3 4.45 -9.04 -1.89
CA SER A 3 5.41 -8.02 -1.50
C SER A 3 6.78 -8.41 -2.07
N PHE A 4 7.32 -7.55 -2.93
CA PHE A 4 8.63 -7.74 -3.55
C PHE A 4 9.72 -6.92 -2.85
N GLU A 5 9.36 -6.16 -1.82
CA GLU A 5 10.28 -5.31 -1.05
C GLU A 5 10.56 -5.87 0.34
N MET A 6 9.65 -6.69 0.88
CA MET A 6 9.79 -7.31 2.19
C MET A 6 9.67 -8.82 2.09
N LEU A 7 10.53 -9.54 2.81
CA LEU A 7 10.42 -10.99 2.94
C LEU A 7 9.10 -11.38 3.63
N PRO A 8 8.49 -12.53 3.26
CA PRO A 8 7.26 -13.02 3.88
C PRO A 8 7.29 -13.06 5.41
N LYS A 9 8.41 -13.50 5.99
CA LYS A 9 8.60 -13.51 7.45
C LYS A 9 8.48 -12.11 8.07
N GLN A 10 9.04 -11.10 7.43
CA GLN A 10 8.99 -9.72 7.93
C GLN A 10 7.56 -9.16 7.83
N THR A 11 6.89 -9.42 6.71
CA THR A 11 5.49 -9.02 6.51
C THR A 11 4.58 -9.67 7.54
N LEU A 12 4.70 -10.98 7.75
CA LEU A 12 3.91 -11.70 8.77
C LEU A 12 4.21 -11.20 10.19
N GLY A 13 5.47 -10.95 10.52
CA GLY A 13 5.86 -10.39 11.82
C GLY A 13 5.20 -9.02 12.07
N ARG A 14 5.20 -8.13 11.08
CA ARG A 14 4.53 -6.83 11.18
C ARG A 14 3.02 -6.96 11.31
N LEU A 15 2.39 -7.83 10.52
CA LEU A 15 0.94 -8.07 10.61
C LEU A 15 0.57 -8.65 11.99
N CYS A 16 1.38 -9.53 12.55
CA CYS A 16 1.18 -10.08 13.88
C CYS A 16 1.26 -8.98 14.96
N GLN A 17 2.27 -8.11 14.90
CA GLN A 17 2.39 -6.98 15.82
C GLN A 17 1.22 -5.99 15.66
N GLN A 18 0.79 -5.71 14.44
CA GLN A 18 -0.36 -4.83 14.16
C GLN A 18 -1.70 -5.39 14.65
N SER A 19 -1.82 -6.71 14.75
CA SER A 19 -3.06 -7.37 15.22
C SER A 19 -3.17 -7.41 16.74
N GLY A 20 -2.09 -7.15 17.48
CA GLY A 20 -2.02 -7.17 18.94
C GLY A 20 -1.74 -5.79 19.55
N GLU A 21 -2.27 -5.55 20.75
CA GLU A 21 -2.00 -4.30 21.50
C GLU A 21 -0.63 -4.31 22.20
N ALA A 22 -0.02 -5.48 22.36
CA ALA A 22 1.25 -5.69 23.06
C ALA A 22 2.25 -6.43 22.15
N MET A 23 3.52 -6.49 22.57
CA MET A 23 4.52 -7.35 21.93
C MET A 23 4.04 -8.80 21.94
N PRO A 24 3.86 -9.43 20.76
CA PRO A 24 3.32 -10.79 20.69
C PRO A 24 4.28 -11.79 21.38
N ASN A 25 3.74 -12.65 22.25
CA ASN A 25 4.43 -13.82 22.75
C ASN A 25 4.24 -15.01 21.80
N ASP A 26 4.92 -16.13 22.07
CA ASP A 26 4.90 -17.30 21.20
C ASP A 26 3.50 -17.89 21.03
N ASP A 27 2.70 -17.95 22.10
CA ASP A 27 1.32 -18.45 22.04
C ASP A 27 0.43 -17.57 21.16
N TYR A 28 0.56 -16.25 21.28
CA TYR A 28 -0.14 -15.31 20.42
C TYR A 28 0.27 -15.44 18.95
N ILE A 29 1.57 -15.58 18.69
CA ILE A 29 2.09 -15.77 17.32
C ILE A 29 1.52 -17.06 16.72
N GLN A 30 1.49 -18.15 17.48
CA GLN A 30 0.95 -19.42 17.01
C GLN A 30 -0.56 -19.33 16.71
N ASP A 31 -1.33 -18.69 17.59
CA ASP A 31 -2.76 -18.48 17.40
C ASP A 31 -3.03 -17.56 16.19
N PHE A 32 -2.23 -16.51 16.02
CA PHE A 32 -2.31 -15.62 14.86
C PHE A 32 -2.07 -16.38 13.55
N ILE A 33 -1.01 -17.23 13.48
CA ILE A 33 -0.70 -18.03 12.29
C ILE A 33 -1.85 -19.00 11.99
N ASN A 34 -2.40 -19.68 13.01
CA ASN A 34 -3.52 -20.60 12.84
C ASN A 34 -4.77 -19.88 12.27
N LYS A 35 -5.04 -18.66 12.72
CA LYS A 35 -6.16 -17.83 12.21
C LYS A 35 -5.97 -17.40 10.76
N LEU A 36 -4.74 -17.33 10.27
CA LEU A 36 -4.43 -16.95 8.89
C LEU A 36 -4.45 -18.14 7.92
N GLU A 37 -4.50 -19.37 8.42
CA GLU A 37 -4.53 -20.55 7.57
C GLU A 37 -5.70 -20.47 6.57
N ARG A 38 -5.38 -20.65 5.27
CA ARG A 38 -6.31 -20.52 4.13
C ARG A 38 -6.96 -19.13 3.96
N ARG A 39 -6.54 -18.12 4.74
CA ARG A 39 -7.05 -16.75 4.62
C ARG A 39 -6.01 -15.79 4.07
N LEU A 40 -4.73 -16.06 4.33
CA LEU A 40 -3.61 -15.27 3.83
C LEU A 40 -2.65 -16.15 3.05
N TYR A 41 -2.36 -15.73 1.83
CA TYR A 41 -1.36 -16.32 0.97
C TYR A 41 -0.29 -15.27 0.68
N MET A 42 0.97 -15.69 0.76
CA MET A 42 2.13 -14.85 0.47
C MET A 42 2.83 -15.38 -0.77
N TYR A 43 2.96 -14.53 -1.78
CA TYR A 43 3.71 -14.86 -2.97
C TYR A 43 5.14 -14.36 -2.81
N ASP A 44 6.09 -15.29 -2.83
CA ASP A 44 7.52 -15.06 -2.71
C ASP A 44 8.21 -15.60 -3.96
N PRO A 45 8.42 -14.79 -5.00
CA PRO A 45 9.06 -15.23 -6.23
C PRO A 45 10.53 -15.55 -6.00
N GLN A 46 10.98 -16.69 -6.53
CA GLN A 46 12.40 -16.97 -6.62
C GLN A 46 12.99 -16.28 -7.85
N GLY A 47 13.88 -15.30 -7.65
CA GLY A 47 14.49 -14.52 -8.72
C GLY A 47 13.63 -13.33 -9.18
N GLU A 48 13.87 -12.88 -10.41
CA GLU A 48 13.15 -11.74 -10.99
C GLU A 48 11.72 -12.11 -11.35
N THR A 49 10.80 -11.19 -11.07
CA THR A 49 9.41 -11.33 -11.50
C THR A 49 9.12 -10.48 -12.74
N SER A 50 7.99 -10.73 -13.39
CA SER A 50 7.54 -9.96 -14.55
C SER A 50 6.04 -9.66 -14.44
N ALA A 51 5.58 -8.62 -15.15
CA ALA A 51 4.17 -8.26 -15.22
C ALA A 51 3.29 -9.46 -15.63
N LYS A 52 3.74 -10.26 -16.61
CA LYS A 52 3.06 -11.49 -17.03
C LYS A 52 2.93 -12.49 -15.88
N LYS A 53 4.02 -12.73 -15.15
CA LYS A 53 4.02 -13.68 -14.03
C LYS A 53 3.11 -13.23 -12.89
N VAL A 54 3.08 -11.92 -12.61
CA VAL A 54 2.16 -11.37 -11.60
C VAL A 54 0.70 -11.62 -12.00
N LEU A 55 0.34 -11.40 -13.27
CA LEU A 55 -1.01 -11.68 -13.78
C LEU A 55 -1.36 -13.18 -13.66
N GLU A 56 -0.46 -14.08 -14.04
CA GLU A 56 -0.67 -15.53 -13.87
C GLU A 56 -0.96 -15.91 -12.41
N VAL A 57 -0.21 -15.32 -11.46
CA VAL A 57 -0.42 -15.53 -10.02
C VAL A 57 -1.77 -14.99 -9.56
N ILE A 58 -2.20 -13.82 -10.06
CA ILE A 58 -3.51 -13.24 -9.74
C ILE A 58 -4.63 -14.19 -10.17
N TYR A 59 -4.61 -14.67 -11.43
CA TYR A 59 -5.61 -15.61 -11.94
C TYR A 59 -5.60 -16.91 -11.12
N TYR A 60 -4.43 -17.48 -10.86
CA TYR A 60 -4.32 -18.68 -10.03
C TYR A 60 -4.89 -18.48 -8.63
N CYS A 61 -4.53 -17.38 -7.94
CA CYS A 61 -5.01 -17.10 -6.59
C CYS A 61 -6.54 -16.89 -6.55
N ALA A 62 -7.09 -16.21 -7.53
CA ALA A 62 -8.53 -15.96 -7.59
C ALA A 62 -9.32 -17.25 -7.91
N GLU A 63 -8.90 -18.00 -8.92
CA GLU A 63 -9.64 -19.17 -9.41
C GLU A 63 -9.42 -20.43 -8.60
N LYS A 64 -8.19 -20.67 -8.11
CA LYS A 64 -7.84 -21.90 -7.41
C LYS A 64 -7.86 -21.78 -5.90
N LEU A 65 -7.54 -20.61 -5.37
CA LEU A 65 -7.49 -20.37 -3.91
C LEU A 65 -8.67 -19.54 -3.39
N GLY A 66 -9.52 -19.01 -4.28
CA GLY A 66 -10.68 -18.21 -3.91
C GLY A 66 -10.34 -16.84 -3.33
N VAL A 67 -9.13 -16.32 -3.60
CA VAL A 67 -8.68 -15.02 -3.10
C VAL A 67 -9.55 -13.90 -3.66
N LYS A 68 -10.01 -13.00 -2.78
CA LYS A 68 -10.86 -11.84 -3.13
C LYS A 68 -10.15 -10.51 -3.02
N LEU A 69 -9.03 -10.47 -2.32
CA LEU A 69 -8.22 -9.27 -2.14
C LEU A 69 -6.75 -9.58 -2.47
N MET A 70 -6.17 -8.81 -3.38
CA MET A 70 -4.77 -8.91 -3.74
C MET A 70 -4.03 -7.60 -3.41
N VAL A 71 -2.84 -7.71 -2.84
CA VAL A 71 -1.93 -6.57 -2.62
C VAL A 71 -0.65 -6.83 -3.40
N ILE A 72 -0.25 -5.89 -4.24
CA ILE A 72 0.96 -5.92 -5.05
C ILE A 72 1.85 -4.75 -4.61
N ASP A 73 2.98 -5.05 -4.02
CA ASP A 73 3.91 -4.06 -3.46
C ASP A 73 5.33 -4.35 -4.00
N SER A 74 5.77 -3.64 -5.02
CA SER A 74 5.21 -2.47 -5.69
C SER A 74 5.23 -2.61 -7.22
N LEU A 75 4.60 -1.65 -7.93
CA LEU A 75 4.63 -1.56 -9.40
C LEU A 75 6.05 -1.62 -9.98
N MET A 76 7.00 -0.94 -9.34
CA MET A 76 8.41 -0.88 -9.77
C MET A 76 9.11 -2.24 -9.75
N LYS A 77 8.59 -3.19 -8.98
CA LYS A 77 9.16 -4.55 -8.84
C LYS A 77 8.50 -5.58 -9.75
N CYS A 78 7.54 -5.16 -10.59
CA CYS A 78 6.86 -6.06 -11.53
C CYS A 78 7.61 -6.28 -12.85
N GLY A 79 8.92 -6.02 -12.90
CA GLY A 79 9.74 -6.25 -14.09
C GLY A 79 9.48 -5.27 -15.25
N ILE A 80 9.04 -4.06 -14.92
CA ILE A 80 8.82 -2.96 -15.88
C ILE A 80 9.74 -1.81 -15.49
N ALA A 81 10.51 -1.31 -16.45
CA ALA A 81 11.41 -0.19 -16.22
C ALA A 81 10.62 1.07 -15.80
N SER A 82 11.21 1.89 -14.92
CA SER A 82 10.56 3.09 -14.37
C SER A 82 10.22 4.13 -15.44
N GLU A 83 10.95 4.13 -16.55
CA GLU A 83 10.76 5.04 -17.68
C GLU A 83 9.82 4.47 -18.77
N ASP A 84 9.45 3.17 -18.69
CA ASP A 84 8.56 2.52 -19.66
C ASP A 84 7.08 2.73 -19.28
N TYR A 85 6.64 3.97 -19.43
CA TYR A 85 5.27 4.38 -19.10
C TYR A 85 4.20 3.63 -19.93
N ALA A 86 4.53 3.25 -21.16
CA ALA A 86 3.61 2.51 -22.02
C ALA A 86 3.32 1.12 -21.44
N ARG A 87 4.36 0.38 -21.06
CA ARG A 87 4.19 -0.93 -20.42
C ARG A 87 3.58 -0.83 -19.03
N GLN A 88 3.90 0.19 -18.24
CA GLN A 88 3.24 0.41 -16.96
C GLN A 88 1.73 0.61 -17.13
N LYS A 89 1.34 1.43 -18.11
CA LYS A 89 -0.08 1.66 -18.46
C LYS A 89 -0.77 0.37 -18.89
N GLU A 90 -0.15 -0.40 -19.78
CA GLU A 90 -0.67 -1.69 -20.25
C GLU A 90 -0.86 -2.68 -19.11
N PHE A 91 0.13 -2.79 -18.22
CA PHE A 91 0.06 -3.67 -17.05
C PHE A 91 -1.06 -3.25 -16.09
N VAL A 92 -1.17 -1.95 -15.75
CA VAL A 92 -2.24 -1.46 -14.88
C VAL A 92 -3.62 -1.69 -15.51
N ASN A 93 -3.75 -1.48 -16.82
CA ASN A 93 -4.99 -1.81 -17.53
C ASN A 93 -5.32 -3.31 -17.40
N SER A 94 -4.33 -4.18 -17.56
CA SER A 94 -4.51 -5.63 -17.40
C SER A 94 -4.93 -6.01 -15.97
N LEU A 95 -4.42 -5.32 -14.95
CA LEU A 95 -4.86 -5.49 -13.56
C LEU A 95 -6.32 -5.06 -13.37
N CYS A 96 -6.73 -3.93 -13.97
CA CYS A 96 -8.13 -3.48 -13.92
C CYS A 96 -9.08 -4.47 -14.60
N VAL A 97 -8.68 -5.05 -15.73
CA VAL A 97 -9.44 -6.12 -16.42
C VAL A 97 -9.53 -7.36 -15.55
N ALA A 98 -8.41 -7.83 -15.00
CA ALA A 98 -8.39 -9.01 -14.14
C ALA A 98 -9.26 -8.80 -12.87
N ALA A 99 -9.19 -7.63 -12.24
CA ALA A 99 -10.01 -7.32 -11.07
C ALA A 99 -11.50 -7.41 -11.36
N ARG A 100 -11.94 -6.88 -12.50
CA ARG A 100 -13.34 -6.93 -12.94
C ARG A 100 -13.77 -8.35 -13.29
N ASP A 101 -13.00 -9.04 -14.14
CA ASP A 101 -13.37 -10.33 -14.69
C ASP A 101 -13.38 -11.44 -13.64
N LEU A 102 -12.49 -11.35 -12.63
CA LEU A 102 -12.39 -12.29 -11.51
C LEU A 102 -13.26 -11.90 -10.31
N GLY A 103 -13.85 -10.70 -10.30
CA GLY A 103 -14.60 -10.17 -9.16
C GLY A 103 -13.76 -10.06 -7.89
N ILE A 104 -12.54 -9.55 -8.02
CA ILE A 104 -11.57 -9.34 -6.92
C ILE A 104 -11.21 -7.86 -6.79
N HIS A 105 -10.65 -7.50 -5.63
CA HIS A 105 -10.05 -6.19 -5.42
C HIS A 105 -8.54 -6.27 -5.46
N ILE A 106 -7.88 -5.34 -6.18
CA ILE A 106 -6.42 -5.28 -6.27
C ILE A 106 -5.95 -3.93 -5.73
N PHE A 107 -5.10 -3.98 -4.68
CA PHE A 107 -4.29 -2.84 -4.26
C PHE A 107 -2.93 -2.91 -4.95
N LEU A 108 -2.62 -1.89 -5.75
CA LEU A 108 -1.31 -1.73 -6.36
C LEU A 108 -0.59 -0.57 -5.66
N VAL A 109 0.54 -0.87 -5.04
CA VAL A 109 1.41 0.14 -4.45
C VAL A 109 2.29 0.75 -5.54
N ALA A 110 2.26 2.07 -5.64
CA ALA A 110 3.14 2.84 -6.50
C ALA A 110 3.81 3.95 -5.68
N HIS A 111 5.11 4.16 -5.91
CA HIS A 111 5.82 5.24 -5.24
C HIS A 111 5.45 6.59 -5.86
N SER A 112 5.44 7.65 -5.06
CA SER A 112 5.36 9.01 -5.56
C SER A 112 6.70 9.45 -6.16
N ARG A 113 6.67 10.32 -7.17
CA ARG A 113 7.87 11.04 -7.61
C ARG A 113 8.35 11.94 -6.47
N LYS A 114 9.65 12.14 -6.39
CA LYS A 114 10.20 13.17 -5.49
C LYS A 114 9.71 14.52 -6.00
N THR A 115 8.84 15.17 -5.25
CA THR A 115 8.45 16.56 -5.48
C THR A 115 9.44 17.50 -4.82
N ALA A 116 9.57 18.73 -5.32
CA ALA A 116 10.44 19.75 -4.74
C ALA A 116 10.06 20.09 -3.28
N ASN A 117 8.81 19.88 -2.92
CA ASN A 117 8.27 20.05 -1.57
C ASN A 117 7.86 18.67 -1.00
N GLU A 118 8.80 18.00 -0.35
CA GLU A 118 8.53 16.73 0.36
C GLU A 118 7.53 16.90 1.54
N ASP A 119 7.24 18.12 1.93
CA ASP A 119 6.41 18.47 3.08
C ASP A 119 4.91 18.60 2.74
N ASP A 120 4.57 18.70 1.45
CA ASP A 120 3.18 18.76 0.99
C ASP A 120 2.69 17.37 0.56
N GLY A 121 1.42 17.07 0.86
CA GLY A 121 0.80 15.81 0.46
C GLY A 121 0.85 15.60 -1.05
N SER A 122 1.11 14.37 -1.49
CA SER A 122 1.18 14.01 -2.90
C SER A 122 -0.16 14.23 -3.62
N THR A 123 -0.09 14.75 -4.83
CA THR A 123 -1.23 14.89 -5.75
C THR A 123 -1.33 13.69 -6.70
N LYS A 124 -2.41 13.61 -7.48
CA LYS A 124 -2.54 12.57 -8.54
C LYS A 124 -1.39 12.60 -9.55
N MET A 125 -0.75 13.75 -9.74
CA MET A 125 0.35 13.94 -10.68
C MET A 125 1.68 13.43 -10.14
N ASP A 126 1.79 13.25 -8.84
CA ASP A 126 3.02 12.83 -8.17
C ASP A 126 3.19 11.30 -8.15
N VAL A 127 2.20 10.54 -8.60
CA VAL A 127 2.34 9.09 -8.73
C VAL A 127 3.45 8.77 -9.73
N SER A 128 4.46 8.00 -9.30
CA SER A 128 5.53 7.54 -10.18
C SER A 128 4.95 6.70 -11.32
N GLY A 129 5.24 7.09 -12.54
CA GLY A 129 4.59 6.57 -13.73
C GLY A 129 3.94 7.69 -14.53
N SER A 130 3.06 7.37 -15.44
CA SER A 130 2.28 8.36 -16.17
C SER A 130 1.03 8.76 -15.39
N SER A 131 0.56 9.99 -15.56
CA SER A 131 -0.78 10.42 -15.10
C SER A 131 -1.90 9.50 -15.62
N ASP A 132 -1.62 8.78 -16.70
CA ASP A 132 -2.52 7.79 -17.31
C ASP A 132 -2.85 6.64 -16.37
N ILE A 133 -1.90 6.21 -15.49
CA ILE A 133 -2.14 5.13 -14.52
C ILE A 133 -3.26 5.51 -13.57
N THR A 134 -3.24 6.72 -13.03
CA THR A 134 -4.29 7.20 -12.12
C THR A 134 -5.64 7.36 -12.80
N ASN A 135 -5.66 7.56 -14.14
CA ASN A 135 -6.89 7.63 -14.91
C ASN A 135 -7.54 6.25 -15.12
N LEU A 136 -6.76 5.18 -15.19
CA LEU A 136 -7.26 3.80 -15.40
C LEU A 136 -7.96 3.24 -14.17
N VAL A 137 -7.40 3.41 -12.99
CA VAL A 137 -7.88 2.81 -11.74
C VAL A 137 -9.15 3.49 -11.21
N ASP A 138 -9.93 2.78 -10.39
CA ASP A 138 -11.18 3.30 -9.84
C ASP A 138 -10.95 4.22 -8.64
N ASN A 139 -9.98 3.88 -7.80
CA ASN A 139 -9.65 4.67 -6.62
C ASN A 139 -8.16 5.00 -6.59
N VAL A 140 -7.82 6.16 -6.07
CA VAL A 140 -6.43 6.58 -5.80
C VAL A 140 -6.35 7.08 -4.37
N LEU A 141 -5.55 6.38 -3.56
CA LEU A 141 -5.22 6.76 -2.20
C LEU A 141 -3.76 7.21 -2.16
N SER A 142 -3.48 8.32 -1.50
CA SER A 142 -2.12 8.76 -1.19
C SER A 142 -1.89 8.67 0.30
N VAL A 143 -0.79 8.02 0.70
CA VAL A 143 -0.35 7.92 2.09
C VAL A 143 0.85 8.84 2.27
N HIS A 144 0.73 9.80 3.18
CA HIS A 144 1.75 10.80 3.44
C HIS A 144 2.23 10.72 4.89
N ARG A 145 3.56 10.55 5.05
CA ARG A 145 4.24 10.63 6.34
C ARG A 145 4.70 12.06 6.57
N ASN A 146 4.33 12.66 7.69
CA ASN A 146 4.65 14.05 8.01
C ASN A 146 6.09 14.21 8.53
N LYS A 147 7.04 14.24 7.61
CA LYS A 147 8.47 14.40 7.92
C LYS A 147 8.78 15.74 8.58
N LYS A 148 8.00 16.80 8.28
CA LYS A 148 8.16 18.12 8.90
C LYS A 148 7.88 18.05 10.40
N ARG A 149 6.81 17.37 10.78
CA ARG A 149 6.48 17.13 12.18
C ARG A 149 7.55 16.31 12.90
N GLU A 150 8.10 15.29 12.24
CA GLU A 150 9.17 14.48 12.83
C GLU A 150 10.45 15.28 13.08
N ARG A 151 10.83 16.15 12.13
CA ARG A 151 11.97 17.08 12.31
C ARG A 151 11.72 18.05 13.46
N GLU A 152 10.56 18.67 13.49
CA GLU A 152 10.17 19.59 14.57
C GLU A 152 10.21 18.92 15.95
N MET A 153 9.70 17.69 16.05
CA MET A 153 9.79 16.90 17.28
C MET A 153 11.23 16.63 17.72
N ALA A 154 12.12 16.35 16.78
CA ALA A 154 13.54 16.09 17.06
C ALA A 154 14.28 17.36 17.52
N GLU A 155 13.82 18.53 17.07
CA GLU A 155 14.39 19.85 17.38
C GLU A 155 13.79 20.51 18.64
N GLY A 156 12.84 19.86 19.31
CA GLY A 156 12.25 20.34 20.57
C GLY A 156 10.78 20.77 20.49
N GLY A 157 10.16 20.72 19.31
CA GLY A 157 8.71 20.85 19.16
C GLY A 157 8.15 22.24 19.47
N ILE A 158 8.74 23.30 18.95
CA ILE A 158 8.37 24.69 19.26
C ILE A 158 7.15 25.16 18.47
N ASP A 159 6.97 24.70 17.21
CA ASP A 159 5.84 25.11 16.37
C ASP A 159 4.59 24.29 16.69
N GLU A 160 3.68 24.87 17.46
CA GLU A 160 2.41 24.25 17.86
C GLU A 160 1.56 23.81 16.67
N LYS A 161 1.55 24.55 15.58
CA LYS A 161 0.76 24.20 14.38
C LYS A 161 1.27 22.94 13.72
N ILE A 162 2.60 22.78 13.66
CA ILE A 162 3.23 21.57 13.12
C ILE A 162 3.00 20.40 14.08
N MET A 163 3.17 20.62 15.38
CA MET A 163 3.00 19.59 16.39
C MET A 163 1.58 19.07 16.51
N ASN A 164 0.57 19.91 16.28
CA ASN A 164 -0.83 19.53 16.28
C ASN A 164 -1.28 18.86 14.96
N SER A 165 -0.41 18.81 13.94
CA SER A 165 -0.72 18.10 12.69
C SER A 165 -0.57 16.58 12.85
N SER A 166 -1.33 15.81 12.06
CA SER A 166 -1.26 14.34 12.12
C SER A 166 0.10 13.81 11.66
N PRO A 167 0.70 12.82 12.36
CA PRO A 167 1.94 12.17 11.95
C PRO A 167 1.88 11.48 10.57
N CYS A 168 0.70 10.96 10.24
CA CYS A 168 0.42 10.36 8.94
C CYS A 168 -0.94 10.84 8.44
N SER A 169 -1.07 10.99 7.12
CA SER A 169 -2.35 11.33 6.49
C SER A 169 -2.60 10.42 5.29
N VAL A 170 -3.86 10.03 5.12
CA VAL A 170 -4.33 9.34 3.93
C VAL A 170 -5.27 10.28 3.18
N TYR A 171 -5.03 10.45 1.89
CA TYR A 171 -5.85 11.29 1.01
C TYR A 171 -6.56 10.40 0.00
N LEU A 172 -7.87 10.56 -0.13
CA LEU A 172 -8.65 10.00 -1.25
C LEU A 172 -8.56 10.99 -2.41
N LEU A 173 -7.68 10.72 -3.37
CA LEU A 173 -7.45 11.60 -4.52
C LEU A 173 -8.39 11.31 -5.68
N LYS A 174 -8.95 10.11 -5.76
CA LYS A 174 -9.91 9.69 -6.78
C LYS A 174 -10.83 8.61 -6.23
N GLN A 175 -12.11 8.71 -6.57
CA GLN A 175 -13.11 7.68 -6.37
C GLN A 175 -14.10 7.70 -7.54
N ARG A 176 -14.02 6.71 -8.45
CA ARG A 176 -14.81 6.71 -9.68
C ARG A 176 -16.30 6.50 -9.43
N HIS A 177 -16.64 5.62 -8.50
CA HIS A 177 -18.01 5.18 -8.22
C HIS A 177 -18.59 5.75 -6.92
N GLY A 178 -17.91 6.72 -6.30
CA GLY A 178 -18.38 7.39 -5.10
C GLY A 178 -18.93 8.80 -5.38
N GLN A 179 -19.16 9.55 -4.32
CA GLN A 179 -19.68 10.93 -4.41
C GLN A 179 -18.64 11.95 -4.89
N GLY A 180 -17.41 11.53 -5.18
CA GLY A 180 -16.37 12.36 -5.77
C GLY A 180 -15.72 13.39 -4.84
N THR A 181 -16.00 13.33 -3.54
CA THR A 181 -15.38 14.23 -2.55
C THR A 181 -13.99 13.79 -2.23
N GLU A 182 -13.00 14.66 -2.42
CA GLU A 182 -11.65 14.45 -1.89
C GLU A 182 -11.72 14.49 -0.36
N THR A 183 -11.19 13.47 0.28
CA THR A 183 -11.23 13.32 1.73
C THR A 183 -9.83 13.09 2.26
N LYS A 184 -9.54 13.68 3.42
CA LYS A 184 -8.29 13.49 4.15
C LYS A 184 -8.59 12.91 5.52
N TRP A 185 -7.86 11.85 5.88
CA TRP A 185 -7.87 11.30 7.23
C TRP A 185 -6.50 11.45 7.86
N GLY A 186 -6.47 11.86 9.15
CA GLY A 186 -5.27 11.92 9.96
C GLY A 186 -5.10 10.68 10.82
N PHE A 187 -3.87 10.22 10.97
CA PHE A 187 -3.55 9.05 11.79
C PHE A 187 -2.37 9.32 12.70
N GLY A 188 -2.49 8.87 13.96
CA GLY A 188 -1.38 8.66 14.87
C GLY A 188 -0.62 7.39 14.50
N TYR A 189 0.61 7.25 14.97
CA TYR A 189 1.42 6.06 14.74
C TYR A 189 2.00 5.56 16.07
N LEU A 190 1.82 4.27 16.34
CA LEU A 190 2.33 3.57 17.49
C LEU A 190 3.56 2.72 17.09
N PRO A 191 4.80 3.19 17.35
CA PRO A 191 6.01 2.52 16.86
C PRO A 191 6.20 1.10 17.40
N LYS A 192 5.73 0.81 18.61
CA LYS A 192 5.88 -0.50 19.27
C LYS A 192 5.05 -1.60 18.62
N THR A 193 3.88 -1.24 18.09
CA THR A 193 2.92 -2.18 17.49
C THR A 193 2.74 -1.98 16.00
N PHE A 194 3.41 -0.96 15.41
CA PHE A 194 3.22 -0.55 14.00
C PHE A 194 1.77 -0.20 13.65
N GLN A 195 0.94 0.08 14.64
CA GLN A 195 -0.47 0.43 14.44
C GLN A 195 -0.63 1.90 14.10
N TYR A 196 -1.66 2.16 13.31
CA TYR A 196 -2.16 3.50 13.06
C TYR A 196 -3.49 3.67 13.80
N THR A 197 -3.65 4.81 14.46
CA THR A 197 -4.87 5.17 15.20
C THR A 197 -5.46 6.43 14.57
N GLU A 198 -6.78 6.53 14.49
CA GLU A 198 -7.41 7.77 14.04
C GLU A 198 -7.05 8.91 15.00
N THR A 199 -6.69 10.07 14.41
CA THR A 199 -6.54 11.32 15.16
C THR A 199 -7.76 12.18 14.86
N TRP A 200 -8.57 12.40 15.89
CA TRP A 200 -9.73 13.29 15.85
C TRP A 200 -9.30 14.75 15.92
#